data_5fddab8757fafc59da67cadb99b9d0aa
#
_entry.id   5fddab8757fafc59da67cadb99b9d0aa
#
_cell.length_a   1.000
_cell.length_b   1.000
_cell.length_c   1.000
_cell.angle_alpha   90.00
_cell.angle_beta   90.00
_cell.angle_gamma   90.00
#
_symmetry.space_group_name_H-M   'P 1'
#
loop_
_entity.id
_entity.type
_entity.pdbx_description
1 polymer ?
#
loop_
_entity_poly.entity_id
_entity_poly.type
_entity_poly.pdbx_seq_one_letter_code
_entity_poly.pdbx_strand_id
1 'polypeptide(L)'
;MRHSSLLALAAFCLITIPGMPSRADSQAEGPFLREQQLRPLPGQLDEVLLLNDNNPELITGEGVLLSTFPANQGLNVALDGRFDLFSHHVYAGKPEELASTLWLAVLAQPLGTEPVTLDVISGSTSLSQGTKPGQTAAPFLPLPSLMAETTTPIASGPGSRVAGDLLRGEQAPELPKQIKIDPGHASALLVLPIPVAGLDPLLNGRNLQLRLNSSAPVYVATVAAYGNNDTPPSDQRWRALLSAGTRSPKEHQPTPRGSKGRMIYSRVSGVQIGSTWTGSLHDPGSKTLNINAAPISWPISSLERGDLGTAQVQTAELKTFDKGTAWAAHGNYGVEYDLTLPLHNPENSKRTVAIALESPDKRGSSNGKLQFKPGNSGPVMFRGPIEVTGLDGANGRAMGRRRFHLVLRRGQEGPELGKISLAPGESRRVRVRLVYPADATPPQVLTVLPVKQSNSSTDVHP
;
A
#
# COMPACT_ATOMS: atom_id res chain seq x y z
N MET A 1 22.35 19.04 -30.53
CA MET A 1 22.58 17.60 -30.38
C MET A 1 21.30 16.98 -29.84
N ARG A 2 20.75 16.01 -30.56
CA ARG A 2 19.35 15.57 -30.42
C ARG A 2 19.21 14.55 -29.29
N HIS A 3 18.33 14.83 -28.33
CA HIS A 3 17.91 13.84 -27.32
C HIS A 3 16.83 12.93 -27.91
N SER A 4 17.16 11.66 -28.05
CA SER A 4 16.22 10.62 -28.48
C SER A 4 15.54 10.02 -27.27
N SER A 5 14.23 10.14 -27.22
CA SER A 5 13.37 9.50 -26.25
C SER A 5 13.22 8.02 -26.61
N LEU A 6 13.69 7.13 -25.77
CA LEU A 6 13.45 5.68 -25.90
C LEU A 6 12.07 5.35 -25.31
N LEU A 7 11.09 5.19 -26.18
CA LEU A 7 9.86 4.45 -25.91
C LEU A 7 10.14 2.98 -26.15
N ALA A 8 10.09 2.16 -25.13
CA ALA A 8 10.13 0.70 -25.27
C ALA A 8 8.79 0.19 -25.81
N LEU A 9 8.75 -0.13 -27.10
CA LEU A 9 7.68 -0.87 -27.75
C LEU A 9 8.01 -2.36 -27.60
N ALA A 10 7.21 -3.10 -26.85
CA ALA A 10 7.23 -4.55 -26.86
C ALA A 10 6.53 -5.05 -28.13
N ALA A 11 7.31 -5.52 -29.11
CA ALA A 11 6.78 -6.19 -30.29
C ALA A 11 6.53 -7.67 -29.98
N PHE A 12 5.26 -8.08 -29.99
CA PHE A 12 4.86 -9.48 -29.99
C PHE A 12 4.87 -10.02 -31.43
N CYS A 13 5.71 -11.01 -31.69
CA CYS A 13 5.62 -11.79 -32.91
C CYS A 13 4.36 -12.67 -32.91
N LEU A 14 3.44 -12.41 -33.82
CA LEU A 14 2.30 -13.27 -34.13
C LEU A 14 2.78 -14.46 -34.98
N ILE A 15 2.77 -15.64 -34.41
CA ILE A 15 2.84 -16.89 -35.15
C ILE A 15 1.39 -17.30 -35.46
N THR A 16 1.02 -17.26 -36.74
CA THR A 16 -0.28 -17.73 -37.23
C THR A 16 -0.30 -19.23 -37.36
N ILE A 17 -1.10 -19.91 -36.53
CA ILE A 17 -1.44 -21.34 -36.70
C ILE A 17 -2.83 -21.39 -37.37
N PRO A 18 -3.00 -22.10 -38.49
CA PRO A 18 -4.32 -22.21 -39.12
C PRO A 18 -5.15 -23.33 -38.50
N GLY A 19 -6.39 -23.00 -38.18
CA GLY A 19 -7.51 -23.93 -38.09
C GLY A 19 -7.86 -24.49 -36.71
N MET A 20 -8.59 -23.72 -35.90
CA MET A 20 -9.52 -24.26 -34.92
C MET A 20 -10.90 -23.58 -35.08
N PRO A 21 -12.03 -24.31 -34.86
CA PRO A 21 -13.35 -23.76 -35.09
C PRO A 21 -13.67 -22.64 -34.13
N SER A 22 -14.34 -21.61 -34.64
CA SER A 22 -14.76 -20.43 -33.91
C SER A 22 -15.59 -20.82 -32.67
N ARG A 23 -15.00 -20.53 -31.49
CA ARG A 23 -15.78 -20.39 -30.26
C ARG A 23 -16.65 -19.15 -30.45
N ALA A 24 -17.97 -19.32 -30.28
CA ALA A 24 -18.93 -18.22 -30.31
C ALA A 24 -18.39 -17.00 -29.54
N ASP A 25 -18.35 -15.85 -30.21
CA ASP A 25 -18.08 -14.55 -29.62
C ASP A 25 -19.08 -14.31 -28.49
N SER A 26 -18.64 -14.55 -27.26
CA SER A 26 -19.26 -13.88 -26.11
C SER A 26 -18.92 -12.41 -26.32
N GLN A 27 -19.86 -11.59 -26.76
CA GLN A 27 -19.77 -10.14 -26.78
C GLN A 27 -19.27 -9.73 -25.39
N ALA A 28 -18.03 -9.24 -25.31
CA ALA A 28 -17.49 -8.72 -24.08
C ALA A 28 -18.38 -7.54 -23.69
N GLU A 29 -19.21 -7.73 -22.67
CA GLU A 29 -20.04 -6.66 -22.12
C GLU A 29 -19.14 -5.46 -21.80
N GLY A 30 -19.55 -4.26 -22.22
CA GLY A 30 -18.81 -3.03 -22.01
C GLY A 30 -18.75 -2.62 -20.52
N PRO A 31 -18.04 -1.54 -20.20
CA PRO A 31 -18.09 -0.99 -18.85
C PRO A 31 -19.53 -0.67 -18.42
N PHE A 32 -19.86 -0.94 -17.17
CA PHE A 32 -21.17 -0.67 -16.59
C PHE A 32 -21.05 0.18 -15.33
N LEU A 33 -22.15 0.86 -14.98
CA LEU A 33 -22.27 1.67 -13.76
C LEU A 33 -23.13 0.90 -12.76
N ARG A 34 -22.58 0.72 -11.54
CA ARG A 34 -23.35 0.22 -10.40
C ARG A 34 -23.76 1.39 -9.52
N GLU A 35 -25.05 1.58 -9.34
CA GLU A 35 -25.60 2.53 -8.40
C GLU A 35 -25.47 2.02 -6.99
N GLN A 36 -25.04 2.90 -6.09
CA GLN A 36 -24.82 2.56 -4.68
C GLN A 36 -24.71 3.79 -3.79
N GLN A 37 -24.81 3.60 -2.49
CA GLN A 37 -24.50 4.67 -1.55
C GLN A 37 -22.98 4.79 -1.45
N LEU A 38 -22.42 5.83 -2.03
CA LEU A 38 -21.01 6.17 -1.89
C LEU A 38 -20.86 7.23 -0.81
N ARG A 39 -20.16 6.90 0.27
CA ARG A 39 -20.05 7.74 1.47
C ARG A 39 -18.59 8.11 1.73
N PRO A 40 -18.30 9.31 2.27
CA PRO A 40 -16.98 9.59 2.80
C PRO A 40 -16.67 8.61 3.93
N LEU A 41 -15.39 8.21 4.06
CA LEU A 41 -14.93 7.28 5.09
C LEU A 41 -14.96 7.99 6.47
N PRO A 42 -15.74 7.50 7.45
CA PRO A 42 -15.71 8.05 8.79
C PRO A 42 -14.36 7.83 9.49
N GLY A 43 -14.07 8.67 10.48
CA GLY A 43 -12.83 8.57 11.26
C GLY A 43 -11.76 9.52 10.78
N GLN A 44 -10.52 9.27 11.21
CA GLN A 44 -9.39 10.14 10.96
C GLN A 44 -8.07 9.40 11.13
N LEU A 45 -7.00 10.01 10.65
CA LEU A 45 -5.62 9.62 10.95
C LEU A 45 -5.27 9.94 12.41
N ASP A 46 -4.39 9.14 13.00
CA ASP A 46 -3.72 9.46 14.26
C ASP A 46 -2.69 10.59 14.06
N GLU A 47 -2.00 10.98 15.14
CA GLU A 47 -0.97 12.02 15.10
C GLU A 47 0.46 11.47 15.03
N VAL A 48 0.61 10.16 14.83
CA VAL A 48 1.93 9.51 14.72
C VAL A 48 2.65 10.03 13.48
N LEU A 49 3.87 10.52 13.65
CA LEU A 49 4.70 10.93 12.52
C LEU A 49 5.16 9.70 11.72
N LEU A 50 5.00 9.78 10.40
CA LEU A 50 5.49 8.77 9.49
C LEU A 50 6.48 9.40 8.50
N LEU A 51 7.73 8.92 8.52
CA LEU A 51 8.71 9.25 7.51
C LEU A 51 8.32 8.53 6.22
N ASN A 52 7.87 9.30 5.22
CA ASN A 52 7.48 8.78 3.92
C ASN A 52 8.62 9.00 2.93
N ASP A 53 9.42 7.95 2.76
CA ASP A 53 10.62 7.92 1.93
C ASP A 53 10.33 7.12 0.65
N ASN A 54 9.80 7.82 -0.35
CA ASN A 54 9.37 7.25 -1.62
C ASN A 54 9.81 8.11 -2.83
N ASN A 55 10.72 9.05 -2.65
CA ASN A 55 11.24 9.86 -3.75
C ASN A 55 12.79 9.97 -3.70
N PRO A 56 13.49 9.44 -4.73
CA PRO A 56 12.95 8.86 -5.96
C PRO A 56 12.47 7.42 -5.75
N GLU A 57 11.45 6.96 -6.48
CA GLU A 57 11.18 5.51 -6.52
C GLU A 57 12.32 4.80 -7.25
N LEU A 58 12.68 5.24 -8.45
CA LEU A 58 13.84 4.71 -9.17
C LEU A 58 15.10 5.50 -8.79
N ILE A 59 15.96 4.90 -7.99
CA ILE A 59 17.23 5.51 -7.59
C ILE A 59 18.21 5.45 -8.77
N THR A 60 18.70 6.62 -9.17
CA THR A 60 19.67 6.79 -10.28
C THR A 60 21.04 7.30 -9.81
N GLY A 61 21.19 7.62 -8.52
CA GLY A 61 22.43 8.11 -7.94
C GLY A 61 22.47 8.04 -6.43
N GLU A 62 23.66 8.00 -5.88
CA GLU A 62 23.89 8.01 -4.44
C GLU A 62 23.40 9.29 -3.77
N GLY A 63 23.14 9.23 -2.47
CA GLY A 63 22.86 10.38 -1.63
C GLY A 63 21.74 10.14 -0.63
N VAL A 64 21.38 11.22 0.07
CA VAL A 64 20.29 11.24 1.05
C VAL A 64 18.95 11.15 0.33
N LEU A 65 18.13 10.19 0.70
CA LEU A 65 16.77 9.98 0.18
C LEU A 65 15.77 10.82 0.97
N LEU A 66 15.79 10.66 2.30
CA LEU A 66 15.05 11.47 3.25
C LEU A 66 15.92 11.73 4.48
N SER A 67 15.78 12.90 5.12
CA SER A 67 16.49 13.19 6.36
C SER A 67 15.69 14.15 7.24
N THR A 68 15.55 13.81 8.51
CA THR A 68 14.98 14.71 9.52
C THR A 68 16.01 15.56 10.24
N PHE A 69 17.29 15.44 9.91
CA PHE A 69 18.40 16.21 10.48
C PHE A 69 18.23 17.74 10.29
N PRO A 70 19.04 18.58 10.94
CA PRO A 70 18.97 20.03 10.79
C PRO A 70 19.04 20.53 9.34
N ALA A 71 18.66 21.78 9.11
CA ALA A 71 18.29 22.34 7.80
C ALA A 71 19.31 22.18 6.67
N ASN A 72 20.59 22.14 6.94
CA ASN A 72 21.64 21.89 5.93
C ASN A 72 21.77 20.41 5.53
N GLN A 73 21.22 19.50 6.30
CA GLN A 73 21.27 18.05 6.09
C GLN A 73 19.87 17.43 5.91
N GLY A 74 18.80 18.14 6.29
CA GLY A 74 17.46 17.58 6.26
C GLY A 74 16.34 18.57 6.55
N LEU A 75 15.22 18.02 7.02
CA LEU A 75 13.94 18.71 7.23
C LEU A 75 13.81 19.35 8.61
N ASN A 76 14.80 19.19 9.49
CA ASN A 76 14.84 19.72 10.85
C ASN A 76 13.62 19.29 11.69
N VAL A 77 13.36 17.99 11.78
CA VAL A 77 12.28 17.40 12.58
C VAL A 77 12.87 16.39 13.56
N ALA A 78 12.82 16.69 14.84
CA ALA A 78 13.10 15.72 15.89
C ALA A 78 11.94 14.71 15.99
N LEU A 79 12.29 13.44 16.16
CA LEU A 79 11.36 12.34 16.36
C LEU A 79 11.50 11.87 17.82
N ASP A 80 10.38 11.82 18.52
CA ASP A 80 10.35 11.43 19.94
C ASP A 80 9.17 10.48 20.18
N GLY A 81 9.38 9.48 21.04
CA GLY A 81 8.37 8.45 21.29
C GLY A 81 8.02 7.66 20.03
N ARG A 82 6.74 7.52 19.74
CA ARG A 82 6.20 6.72 18.64
C ARG A 82 6.33 7.44 17.29
N PHE A 83 6.95 6.78 16.32
CA PHE A 83 6.97 7.20 14.91
C PHE A 83 7.12 5.99 13.96
N ASP A 84 6.82 6.18 12.67
CA ASP A 84 6.94 5.17 11.63
C ASP A 84 7.90 5.59 10.54
N LEU A 85 8.45 4.61 9.83
CA LEU A 85 9.19 4.78 8.59
C LEU A 85 8.56 3.89 7.51
N PHE A 86 8.20 4.48 6.38
CA PHE A 86 7.87 3.79 5.13
C PHE A 86 8.90 4.19 4.08
N SER A 87 9.58 3.21 3.50
CA SER A 87 10.58 3.42 2.44
C SER A 87 10.33 2.45 1.29
N HIS A 88 10.25 2.98 0.07
CA HIS A 88 10.02 2.19 -1.14
C HIS A 88 10.86 2.71 -2.30
N HIS A 89 11.83 1.91 -2.71
CA HIS A 89 12.78 2.27 -3.74
C HIS A 89 13.06 1.12 -4.69
N VAL A 90 13.38 1.47 -5.94
CA VAL A 90 13.72 0.58 -7.03
C VAL A 90 15.11 0.93 -7.55
N TYR A 91 15.86 -0.07 -7.97
CA TYR A 91 17.15 0.07 -8.61
C TYR A 91 17.18 -0.77 -9.90
N ALA A 92 17.63 -0.17 -10.99
CA ALA A 92 17.68 -0.79 -12.32
C ALA A 92 19.10 -1.16 -12.80
N GLY A 93 20.07 -1.10 -11.89
CA GLY A 93 21.48 -1.30 -12.23
C GLY A 93 22.10 -0.08 -12.91
N LYS A 94 23.41 -0.13 -13.07
CA LYS A 94 24.17 0.77 -13.92
C LYS A 94 24.58 0.01 -15.18
N PRO A 95 24.35 0.53 -16.40
CA PRO A 95 24.67 -0.19 -17.64
C PRO A 95 26.11 -0.67 -17.73
N GLU A 96 27.06 0.10 -17.23
CA GLU A 96 28.49 -0.21 -17.19
C GLU A 96 28.90 -1.14 -16.02
N GLU A 97 28.01 -1.34 -15.04
CA GLU A 97 28.26 -2.13 -13.84
C GLU A 97 27.06 -3.06 -13.53
N LEU A 98 26.76 -3.98 -14.43
CA LEU A 98 25.57 -4.86 -14.33
C LEU A 98 25.50 -5.71 -13.06
N ALA A 99 26.61 -5.94 -12.39
CA ALA A 99 26.68 -6.70 -11.14
C ALA A 99 26.57 -5.78 -9.89
N SER A 100 26.36 -4.47 -10.05
CA SER A 100 26.31 -3.55 -8.92
C SER A 100 25.13 -3.81 -8.00
N THR A 101 25.36 -3.67 -6.71
CA THR A 101 24.31 -3.67 -5.68
C THR A 101 24.19 -2.25 -5.12
N LEU A 102 22.96 -1.72 -5.12
CA LEU A 102 22.64 -0.51 -4.39
C LEU A 102 22.30 -0.89 -2.95
N TRP A 103 22.79 -0.10 -2.00
CA TRP A 103 22.52 -0.29 -0.60
C TRP A 103 21.71 0.87 -0.04
N LEU A 104 20.72 0.55 0.79
CA LEU A 104 19.95 1.52 1.56
C LEU A 104 20.38 1.43 3.02
N ALA A 105 20.70 2.57 3.63
CA ALA A 105 20.95 2.67 5.06
C ALA A 105 19.88 3.52 5.74
N VAL A 106 19.43 3.07 6.92
CA VAL A 106 18.68 3.89 7.87
C VAL A 106 19.67 4.33 8.95
N LEU A 107 19.91 5.64 9.05
CA LEU A 107 20.79 6.23 10.02
C LEU A 107 20.00 6.93 11.10
N ALA A 108 20.47 6.92 12.34
CA ALA A 108 19.91 7.75 13.40
C ALA A 108 20.99 8.35 14.31
N GLN A 109 20.62 9.47 14.94
CA GLN A 109 21.47 10.17 15.89
C GLN A 109 20.63 10.75 17.04
N PRO A 110 20.98 10.53 18.30
CA PRO A 110 20.39 11.23 19.44
C PRO A 110 20.59 12.75 19.35
N LEU A 111 19.60 13.51 19.77
CA LEU A 111 19.74 14.97 19.89
C LEU A 111 20.53 15.37 21.16
N GLY A 112 20.43 14.56 22.20
CA GLY A 112 21.09 14.78 23.46
C GLY A 112 22.49 14.15 23.53
N THR A 113 23.10 14.21 24.73
CA THR A 113 24.40 13.65 25.03
C THR A 113 24.36 12.22 25.58
N GLU A 114 23.16 11.71 25.84
CA GLU A 114 22.94 10.37 26.36
C GLU A 114 22.57 9.40 25.24
N PRO A 115 22.91 8.10 25.39
CA PRO A 115 22.46 7.06 24.49
C PRO A 115 20.93 6.96 24.45
N VAL A 116 20.37 6.71 23.25
CA VAL A 116 18.94 6.51 23.03
C VAL A 116 18.67 5.08 22.61
N THR A 117 17.58 4.54 23.10
CA THR A 117 17.07 3.24 22.69
C THR A 117 15.90 3.41 21.72
N LEU A 118 15.99 2.75 20.56
CA LEU A 118 14.87 2.58 19.62
C LEU A 118 14.31 1.18 19.76
N ASP A 119 13.06 1.06 20.19
CA ASP A 119 12.32 -0.20 20.13
C ASP A 119 11.68 -0.35 18.76
N VAL A 120 11.88 -1.49 18.11
CA VAL A 120 11.17 -1.87 16.89
C VAL A 120 9.89 -2.61 17.29
N ILE A 121 8.78 -1.87 17.36
CA ILE A 121 7.47 -2.41 17.76
C ILE A 121 6.99 -3.48 16.78
N SER A 122 7.15 -3.20 15.49
CA SER A 122 6.95 -4.14 14.38
C SER A 122 7.67 -3.61 13.15
N GLY A 123 8.00 -4.48 12.24
CA GLY A 123 8.63 -4.06 11.00
C GLY A 123 8.84 -5.21 10.02
N SER A 124 8.87 -4.88 8.75
CA SER A 124 9.17 -5.83 7.70
C SER A 124 9.90 -5.15 6.54
N THR A 125 10.67 -5.95 5.82
CA THR A 125 11.32 -5.55 4.58
C THR A 125 11.24 -6.68 3.56
N SER A 126 11.09 -6.34 2.28
CA SER A 126 11.02 -7.33 1.22
C SER A 126 11.56 -6.79 -0.09
N LEU A 127 12.19 -7.66 -0.88
CA LEU A 127 12.61 -7.39 -2.25
C LEU A 127 11.50 -7.77 -3.23
N SER A 128 11.45 -7.09 -4.39
CA SER A 128 10.55 -7.44 -5.48
C SER A 128 10.99 -8.69 -6.22
N GLN A 129 12.28 -8.95 -6.29
CA GLN A 129 12.83 -10.16 -6.88
C GLN A 129 13.78 -10.86 -5.90
N GLY A 130 13.66 -12.17 -5.79
CA GLY A 130 14.59 -13.01 -5.05
C GLY A 130 15.96 -13.04 -5.73
N THR A 131 17.01 -13.13 -4.92
CA THR A 131 18.40 -13.08 -5.39
C THR A 131 19.08 -14.44 -5.41
N LYS A 132 18.40 -15.48 -4.96
CA LYS A 132 18.93 -16.86 -4.97
C LYS A 132 18.42 -17.58 -6.22
N PRO A 133 19.25 -18.45 -6.85
CA PRO A 133 18.82 -19.28 -7.96
C PRO A 133 17.53 -20.06 -7.61
N GLY A 134 16.55 -20.06 -8.51
CA GLY A 134 15.28 -20.73 -8.31
C GLY A 134 14.22 -19.97 -7.49
N GLN A 135 14.52 -18.78 -6.96
CA GLN A 135 13.50 -17.90 -6.37
C GLN A 135 12.70 -17.23 -7.48
N THR A 136 11.39 -17.44 -7.46
CA THR A 136 10.48 -16.77 -8.38
C THR A 136 10.29 -15.32 -7.98
N ALA A 137 10.28 -14.41 -8.94
CA ALA A 137 9.97 -13.01 -8.71
C ALA A 137 8.55 -12.86 -8.21
N ALA A 138 8.37 -12.53 -6.93
CA ALA A 138 7.08 -12.47 -6.28
C ALA A 138 6.09 -11.48 -6.92
N PRO A 139 6.49 -10.27 -7.41
CA PRO A 139 5.54 -9.29 -7.97
C PRO A 139 4.98 -9.70 -9.34
N PHE A 140 5.61 -10.62 -10.03
CA PHE A 140 5.21 -11.04 -11.37
C PHE A 140 4.42 -12.35 -11.39
N LEU A 141 4.18 -12.97 -10.22
CA LEU A 141 3.36 -14.16 -10.14
C LEU A 141 1.90 -13.83 -10.52
N PRO A 142 1.30 -14.58 -11.46
CA PRO A 142 -0.11 -14.45 -11.81
C PRO A 142 -0.96 -15.10 -10.71
N LEU A 143 -1.34 -14.33 -9.71
CA LEU A 143 -2.23 -14.77 -8.65
C LEU A 143 -3.69 -14.51 -9.00
N PRO A 144 -4.63 -15.34 -8.51
CA PRO A 144 -6.06 -15.08 -8.61
C PRO A 144 -6.45 -13.81 -7.83
N SER A 145 -7.63 -13.27 -8.13
CA SER A 145 -8.13 -12.04 -7.47
C SER A 145 -8.30 -12.18 -5.96
N LEU A 146 -8.51 -13.39 -5.48
CA LEU A 146 -8.68 -13.69 -4.05
C LEU A 146 -7.97 -14.99 -3.70
N MET A 147 -7.18 -14.94 -2.65
CA MET A 147 -6.64 -16.14 -1.97
C MET A 147 -6.83 -15.98 -0.47
N ALA A 148 -7.35 -17.01 0.20
CA ALA A 148 -7.38 -17.05 1.65
C ALA A 148 -5.98 -17.37 2.18
N GLU A 149 -5.46 -16.57 3.11
CA GLU A 149 -4.25 -16.90 3.84
C GLU A 149 -4.58 -17.89 4.98
N THR A 150 -3.89 -18.99 5.01
CA THR A 150 -4.00 -19.99 6.09
C THR A 150 -2.81 -19.85 7.06
N THR A 151 -1.83 -20.75 6.94
CA THR A 151 -0.62 -20.72 7.76
C THR A 151 0.55 -20.01 7.08
N THR A 152 0.59 -20.02 5.74
CA THR A 152 1.67 -19.42 4.96
C THR A 152 1.24 -18.05 4.43
N PRO A 153 2.03 -16.99 4.67
CA PRO A 153 1.78 -15.68 4.09
C PRO A 153 1.84 -15.71 2.57
N ILE A 154 0.89 -15.02 1.92
CA ILE A 154 0.87 -14.83 0.49
C ILE A 154 1.42 -13.45 0.17
N ALA A 155 2.34 -13.37 -0.80
CA ALA A 155 2.87 -12.11 -1.30
C ALA A 155 3.01 -12.15 -2.81
N SER A 156 2.54 -11.08 -3.47
CA SER A 156 2.69 -10.86 -4.91
C SER A 156 3.40 -9.54 -5.21
N GLY A 157 4.26 -9.11 -4.31
CA GLY A 157 5.04 -7.89 -4.40
C GLY A 157 5.70 -7.54 -3.07
N PRO A 158 6.69 -6.66 -3.06
CA PRO A 158 7.40 -6.29 -1.84
C PRO A 158 6.50 -5.53 -0.86
N GLY A 159 5.65 -4.65 -1.35
CA GLY A 159 4.69 -3.90 -0.53
C GLY A 159 3.62 -4.80 0.07
N SER A 160 3.09 -5.76 -0.69
CA SER A 160 2.09 -6.71 -0.20
C SER A 160 2.65 -7.63 0.89
N ARG A 161 3.92 -8.05 0.78
CA ARG A 161 4.60 -8.85 1.80
C ARG A 161 4.76 -8.06 3.08
N VAL A 162 5.30 -6.85 3.00
CA VAL A 162 5.51 -5.97 4.17
C VAL A 162 4.18 -5.65 4.86
N ALA A 163 3.14 -5.29 4.09
CA ALA A 163 1.81 -5.04 4.63
C ALA A 163 1.23 -6.27 5.37
N GLY A 164 1.46 -7.47 4.83
CA GLY A 164 1.02 -8.73 5.44
C GLY A 164 1.71 -9.02 6.76
N ASP A 165 3.01 -8.84 6.84
CA ASP A 165 3.78 -9.04 8.06
C ASP A 165 3.31 -8.08 9.17
N LEU A 166 3.10 -6.80 8.83
CA LEU A 166 2.59 -5.81 9.79
C LEU A 166 1.18 -6.15 10.30
N LEU A 167 0.27 -6.60 9.42
CA LEU A 167 -1.08 -7.03 9.84
C LEU A 167 -1.05 -8.25 10.76
N ARG A 168 -0.07 -9.13 10.59
CA ARG A 168 0.12 -10.30 11.46
C ARG A 168 0.82 -9.96 12.77
N GLY A 169 1.44 -8.77 12.86
CA GLY A 169 2.33 -8.41 13.97
C GLY A 169 3.64 -9.19 13.94
N GLU A 170 4.03 -9.64 12.76
CA GLU A 170 5.31 -10.30 12.52
C GLU A 170 6.42 -9.28 12.31
N GLN A 171 7.64 -9.68 12.61
CA GLN A 171 8.83 -8.89 12.37
C GLN A 171 9.77 -9.68 11.45
N ALA A 172 10.29 -9.03 10.41
CA ALA A 172 11.26 -9.65 9.53
C ALA A 172 12.53 -10.05 10.31
N PRO A 173 13.11 -11.23 10.07
CA PRO A 173 14.27 -11.73 10.81
C PRO A 173 15.50 -10.82 10.75
N GLU A 174 15.62 -10.05 9.68
CA GLU A 174 16.72 -9.08 9.49
C GLU A 174 16.64 -7.86 10.41
N LEU A 175 15.49 -7.61 11.02
CA LEU A 175 15.25 -6.44 11.84
C LEU A 175 15.52 -6.75 13.33
N PRO A 176 16.33 -5.94 14.01
CA PRO A 176 16.52 -6.07 15.45
C PRO A 176 15.26 -5.65 16.22
N LYS A 177 15.03 -6.21 17.38
CA LYS A 177 13.91 -5.82 18.25
C LYS A 177 14.17 -4.48 18.94
N GLN A 178 15.42 -4.18 19.21
CA GLN A 178 15.84 -2.98 19.91
C GLN A 178 17.21 -2.57 19.40
N ILE A 179 17.45 -1.27 19.28
CA ILE A 179 18.72 -0.70 18.85
C ILE A 179 19.12 0.38 19.83
N LYS A 180 20.34 0.27 20.36
CA LYS A 180 20.97 1.33 21.16
C LYS A 180 21.77 2.23 20.23
N ILE A 181 21.57 3.54 20.35
CA ILE A 181 22.27 4.55 19.57
C ILE A 181 23.08 5.41 20.50
N ASP A 182 24.40 5.43 20.32
CA ASP A 182 25.28 6.29 21.08
C ASP A 182 25.24 7.72 20.53
N PRO A 183 25.41 8.74 21.39
CA PRO A 183 25.42 10.14 21.00
C PRO A 183 26.66 10.54 20.19
N GLY A 184 26.64 11.76 19.65
CA GLY A 184 27.79 12.39 19.01
C GLY A 184 27.89 12.21 17.50
N HIS A 185 27.38 11.13 16.93
CA HIS A 185 27.37 10.93 15.48
C HIS A 185 26.21 10.03 15.02
N ALA A 186 25.87 10.13 13.75
CA ALA A 186 24.87 9.24 13.13
C ALA A 186 25.43 7.81 13.02
N SER A 187 24.60 6.84 13.43
CA SER A 187 24.91 5.41 13.38
C SER A 187 23.94 4.71 12.43
N ALA A 188 24.43 3.73 11.65
CA ALA A 188 23.58 2.91 10.81
C ALA A 188 22.79 1.92 11.67
N LEU A 189 21.46 2.02 11.62
CA LEU A 189 20.55 1.11 12.28
C LEU A 189 20.30 -0.14 11.45
N LEU A 190 20.16 0.06 10.15
CA LEU A 190 19.91 -0.97 9.13
C LEU A 190 20.71 -0.64 7.88
N VAL A 191 21.24 -1.68 7.23
CA VAL A 191 21.87 -1.58 5.91
C VAL A 191 21.31 -2.71 5.05
N LEU A 192 20.58 -2.38 4.01
CA LEU A 192 19.78 -3.29 3.24
C LEU A 192 20.15 -3.25 1.75
N PRO A 193 20.48 -4.39 1.10
CA PRO A 193 20.84 -4.43 -0.32
C PRO A 193 19.62 -4.36 -1.24
N ILE A 194 19.79 -3.74 -2.41
CA ILE A 194 18.96 -3.91 -3.60
C ILE A 194 19.85 -4.49 -4.71
N PRO A 195 20.07 -5.80 -4.74
CA PRO A 195 20.89 -6.46 -5.74
C PRO A 195 20.11 -6.64 -7.04
N VAL A 196 20.81 -6.50 -8.18
CA VAL A 196 20.24 -6.70 -9.52
C VAL A 196 21.02 -7.69 -10.36
N ALA A 197 22.21 -8.09 -9.92
CA ALA A 197 23.05 -9.04 -10.65
C ALA A 197 22.28 -10.33 -10.94
N GLY A 198 22.29 -10.74 -12.22
CA GLY A 198 21.65 -11.98 -12.67
C GLY A 198 20.10 -11.93 -12.72
N LEU A 199 19.48 -10.77 -12.51
CA LEU A 199 18.04 -10.61 -12.68
C LEU A 199 17.67 -10.28 -14.13
N ASP A 200 16.51 -10.75 -14.57
CA ASP A 200 15.87 -10.39 -15.84
C ASP A 200 14.39 -10.08 -15.59
N PRO A 201 13.94 -8.83 -15.74
CA PRO A 201 14.74 -7.65 -16.08
C PRO A 201 15.75 -7.27 -14.99
N LEU A 202 16.79 -6.51 -15.37
CA LEU A 202 17.81 -5.96 -14.47
C LEU A 202 17.19 -4.85 -13.59
N LEU A 203 16.29 -5.25 -12.72
CA LEU A 203 15.47 -4.37 -11.91
C LEU A 203 15.12 -5.04 -10.59
N ASN A 204 15.26 -4.35 -9.47
CA ASN A 204 14.78 -4.83 -8.19
C ASN A 204 14.25 -3.67 -7.36
N GLY A 205 13.25 -3.93 -6.54
CA GLY A 205 12.68 -2.97 -5.61
C GLY A 205 12.77 -3.50 -4.18
N ARG A 206 12.94 -2.59 -3.23
CA ARG A 206 12.86 -2.90 -1.80
C ARG A 206 11.80 -2.03 -1.15
N ASN A 207 10.92 -2.67 -0.39
CA ASN A 207 10.03 -2.02 0.54
C ASN A 207 10.50 -2.28 1.97
N LEU A 208 10.51 -1.25 2.80
CA LEU A 208 10.78 -1.31 4.22
C LEU A 208 9.67 -0.54 4.95
N GLN A 209 9.13 -1.11 6.01
CA GLN A 209 8.27 -0.39 6.92
C GLN A 209 8.59 -0.75 8.36
N LEU A 210 8.77 0.26 9.19
CA LEU A 210 9.09 0.15 10.61
C LEU A 210 8.07 0.93 11.43
N ARG A 211 7.68 0.37 12.57
CA ARG A 211 6.98 1.04 13.66
C ARG A 211 7.95 1.13 14.83
N LEU A 212 8.31 2.32 15.21
CA LEU A 212 9.40 2.58 16.15
C LEU A 212 8.90 3.34 17.37
N ASN A 213 9.60 3.17 18.49
CA ASN A 213 9.45 4.00 19.66
C ASN A 213 10.82 4.39 20.19
N SER A 214 11.07 5.69 20.27
CA SER A 214 12.33 6.24 20.80
C SER A 214 12.22 6.60 22.27
N SER A 215 13.23 6.28 23.05
CA SER A 215 13.29 6.64 24.47
C SER A 215 13.60 8.12 24.71
N ALA A 216 14.09 8.84 23.69
CA ALA A 216 14.37 10.27 23.70
C ALA A 216 14.47 10.79 22.26
N PRO A 217 14.48 12.11 22.01
CA PRO A 217 14.49 12.68 20.67
C PRO A 217 15.70 12.23 19.82
N VAL A 218 15.41 11.83 18.58
CA VAL A 218 16.39 11.41 17.57
C VAL A 218 16.14 12.11 16.23
N TYR A 219 17.19 12.25 15.44
CA TYR A 219 17.11 12.47 14.00
C TYR A 219 17.27 11.15 13.26
N VAL A 220 16.57 10.98 12.16
CA VAL A 220 16.64 9.80 11.30
C VAL A 220 16.86 10.23 9.85
N ALA A 221 17.67 9.47 9.11
CA ALA A 221 17.86 9.66 7.68
C ALA A 221 17.90 8.30 6.95
N THR A 222 17.48 8.31 5.70
CA THR A 222 17.65 7.23 4.74
C THR A 222 18.63 7.67 3.67
N VAL A 223 19.58 6.81 3.33
CA VAL A 223 20.68 7.12 2.41
C VAL A 223 20.88 5.95 1.46
N ALA A 224 21.09 6.25 0.18
CA ALA A 224 21.46 5.27 -0.83
C ALA A 224 22.93 5.42 -1.23
N ALA A 225 23.63 4.31 -1.37
CA ALA A 225 25.00 4.29 -1.90
C ALA A 225 25.33 2.96 -2.58
N TYR A 226 26.27 3.01 -3.53
CA TYR A 226 26.78 1.80 -4.16
C TYR A 226 27.79 1.12 -3.27
N GLY A 227 27.64 -0.19 -3.11
CA GLY A 227 28.63 -1.02 -2.45
C GLY A 227 29.69 -1.52 -3.43
N ASN A 228 30.63 -2.29 -2.91
CA ASN A 228 31.57 -3.04 -3.74
C ASN A 228 31.06 -4.49 -3.84
N ASN A 229 30.34 -4.80 -4.90
CA ASN A 229 29.59 -6.05 -5.07
C ASN A 229 28.65 -6.30 -3.88
N ASP A 230 28.83 -7.41 -3.15
CA ASP A 230 28.01 -7.78 -1.99
C ASP A 230 28.50 -7.12 -0.67
N THR A 231 29.49 -6.24 -0.73
CA THR A 231 30.00 -5.53 0.45
C THR A 231 29.33 -4.16 0.56
N PRO A 232 28.63 -3.90 1.68
CA PRO A 232 28.01 -2.59 1.88
C PRO A 232 29.05 -1.48 2.05
N PRO A 233 28.67 -0.22 1.78
CA PRO A 233 29.48 0.95 2.15
C PRO A 233 29.80 0.95 3.64
N SER A 234 30.99 1.50 4.00
CA SER A 234 31.40 1.64 5.39
C SER A 234 30.58 2.68 6.14
N ASP A 235 30.56 2.60 7.47
CA ASP A 235 29.91 3.61 8.33
C ASP A 235 30.44 5.02 8.06
N GLN A 236 31.74 5.14 7.78
CA GLN A 236 32.34 6.43 7.41
C GLN A 236 31.73 6.98 6.10
N ARG A 237 31.49 6.11 5.11
CA ARG A 237 30.86 6.51 3.83
C ARG A 237 29.43 7.01 4.05
N TRP A 238 28.65 6.31 4.86
CA TRP A 238 27.27 6.72 5.20
C TRP A 238 27.26 8.09 5.87
N ARG A 239 28.10 8.30 6.89
CA ARG A 239 28.22 9.58 7.58
C ARG A 239 28.70 10.70 6.66
N ALA A 240 29.62 10.42 5.75
CA ALA A 240 30.11 11.40 4.78
C ALA A 240 28.99 11.88 3.82
N LEU A 241 28.17 10.95 3.31
CA LEU A 241 27.03 11.30 2.45
C LEU A 241 25.99 12.15 3.19
N LEU A 242 25.66 11.77 4.43
CA LEU A 242 24.72 12.53 5.25
C LEU A 242 25.27 13.93 5.58
N SER A 243 26.56 14.03 6.00
CA SER A 243 27.19 15.29 6.37
C SER A 243 27.33 16.24 5.17
N ALA A 244 27.61 15.72 3.99
CA ALA A 244 27.64 16.50 2.76
C ALA A 244 26.26 17.03 2.37
N GLY A 245 25.18 16.43 2.87
CA GLY A 245 23.79 16.79 2.52
C GLY A 245 23.45 16.58 1.04
N THR A 246 24.29 15.84 0.30
CA THR A 246 24.06 15.55 -1.11
C THR A 246 22.82 14.68 -1.26
N ARG A 247 21.79 15.19 -1.96
CA ARG A 247 20.56 14.45 -2.21
C ARG A 247 20.72 13.48 -3.36
N SER A 248 20.18 12.27 -3.21
CA SER A 248 19.93 11.41 -4.36
C SER A 248 19.03 12.17 -5.36
N PRO A 249 19.28 12.06 -6.69
CA PRO A 249 18.46 12.73 -7.69
C PRO A 249 16.98 12.42 -7.50
N LYS A 250 16.17 13.48 -7.37
CA LYS A 250 14.72 13.37 -7.21
C LYS A 250 14.03 13.14 -8.55
N GLU A 251 12.82 12.60 -8.51
CA GLU A 251 11.99 12.45 -9.70
C GLU A 251 11.44 13.79 -10.22
N HIS A 252 10.53 13.70 -11.20
CA HIS A 252 9.83 14.86 -11.74
C HIS A 252 9.10 15.65 -10.66
N GLN A 253 9.06 16.97 -10.84
CA GLN A 253 8.35 17.84 -9.89
C GLN A 253 6.84 17.64 -9.96
N PRO A 254 6.13 17.73 -8.82
CA PRO A 254 4.68 17.66 -8.78
C PRO A 254 4.03 18.89 -9.39
N THR A 255 2.80 18.72 -9.86
CA THR A 255 1.94 19.87 -10.19
C THR A 255 1.72 20.70 -8.91
N PRO A 256 1.92 22.02 -8.94
CA PRO A 256 1.69 22.88 -7.79
C PRO A 256 0.26 22.77 -7.26
N ARG A 257 0.09 22.91 -5.94
CA ARG A 257 -1.22 22.88 -5.28
C ARG A 257 -2.14 23.95 -5.87
N GLY A 258 -3.41 23.59 -6.13
CA GLY A 258 -4.42 24.50 -6.69
C GLY A 258 -4.36 24.69 -8.20
N SER A 259 -3.41 24.07 -8.91
CA SER A 259 -3.33 24.14 -10.38
C SER A 259 -4.55 23.49 -11.04
N LYS A 260 -4.98 24.09 -12.17
CA LYS A 260 -6.04 23.54 -13.02
C LYS A 260 -5.45 22.59 -14.07
N GLY A 261 -6.29 21.72 -14.65
CA GLY A 261 -5.90 20.82 -15.73
C GLY A 261 -5.33 19.48 -15.24
N ARG A 262 -4.46 18.85 -16.02
CA ARG A 262 -3.85 17.55 -15.65
C ARG A 262 -2.97 17.70 -14.42
N MET A 263 -3.18 16.83 -13.43
CA MET A 263 -2.34 16.75 -12.25
C MET A 263 -1.26 15.68 -12.43
N ILE A 264 -0.02 16.04 -12.15
CA ILE A 264 1.09 15.13 -12.03
C ILE A 264 1.35 14.96 -10.54
N TYR A 265 1.05 13.78 -10.03
CA TYR A 265 1.48 13.40 -8.70
C TYR A 265 2.95 13.02 -8.79
N SER A 266 3.78 13.60 -7.94
CA SER A 266 5.13 13.09 -7.71
C SER A 266 5.12 12.23 -6.45
N ARG A 267 6.26 11.64 -6.13
CA ARG A 267 6.42 10.89 -4.90
C ARG A 267 6.88 11.78 -3.76
N VAL A 268 6.67 11.30 -2.54
CA VAL A 268 7.00 12.03 -1.31
C VAL A 268 8.42 11.69 -0.84
N SER A 269 9.14 12.69 -0.35
CA SER A 269 10.27 12.56 0.57
C SER A 269 10.00 13.55 1.69
N GLY A 270 9.39 13.10 2.79
CA GLY A 270 8.94 14.01 3.83
C GLY A 270 8.40 13.30 5.07
N VAL A 271 7.96 14.11 6.02
CA VAL A 271 7.35 13.65 7.26
C VAL A 271 5.86 13.95 7.19
N GLN A 272 5.03 12.92 7.19
CA GLN A 272 3.57 13.04 7.21
C GLN A 272 3.03 12.86 8.63
N ILE A 273 1.83 13.40 8.88
CA ILE A 273 1.07 13.24 10.11
C ILE A 273 0.04 12.14 9.89
N GLY A 274 0.16 11.08 10.67
CA GLY A 274 -0.75 9.93 10.65
C GLY A 274 -0.17 8.68 10.02
N SER A 275 -0.29 7.59 10.74
CA SER A 275 0.13 6.24 10.34
C SER A 275 -1.01 5.23 10.42
N THR A 276 -2.11 5.57 11.11
CA THR A 276 -3.29 4.72 11.27
C THR A 276 -4.56 5.54 11.10
N TRP A 277 -5.43 5.11 10.19
CA TRP A 277 -6.80 5.62 10.05
C TRP A 277 -7.75 4.73 10.84
N THR A 278 -8.41 5.30 11.85
CA THR A 278 -9.41 4.57 12.64
C THR A 278 -10.81 5.13 12.39
N GLY A 279 -11.77 4.25 12.11
CA GLY A 279 -13.14 4.67 11.81
C GLY A 279 -14.22 3.64 12.17
N SER A 280 -15.42 4.16 12.47
CA SER A 280 -16.63 3.36 12.63
C SER A 280 -17.64 3.72 11.55
N LEU A 281 -17.94 2.74 10.69
CA LEU A 281 -18.74 2.89 9.49
C LEU A 281 -20.21 2.62 9.82
N HIS A 282 -20.93 3.62 10.30
CA HIS A 282 -22.34 3.56 10.66
C HIS A 282 -23.17 4.53 9.80
N ASP A 283 -24.46 4.46 9.91
CA ASP A 283 -25.36 5.42 9.24
C ASP A 283 -25.25 6.82 9.91
N PRO A 284 -25.44 7.91 9.15
CA PRO A 284 -25.47 9.25 9.72
C PRO A 284 -26.50 9.35 10.85
N GLY A 285 -26.07 9.86 12.01
CA GLY A 285 -26.93 10.01 13.20
C GLY A 285 -27.24 8.70 13.94
N SER A 286 -26.66 7.57 13.55
CA SER A 286 -26.85 6.24 14.16
C SER A 286 -25.55 5.72 14.79
N LYS A 287 -25.68 4.69 15.63
CA LYS A 287 -24.54 3.88 16.12
C LYS A 287 -24.37 2.57 15.34
N THR A 288 -25.27 2.29 14.40
CA THR A 288 -25.28 1.07 13.60
C THR A 288 -25.33 1.38 12.11
N LEU A 289 -24.98 0.41 11.29
CA LEU A 289 -25.11 0.42 9.84
C LEU A 289 -26.25 -0.50 9.43
N ASN A 290 -27.30 0.08 8.85
CA ASN A 290 -28.42 -0.67 8.33
C ASN A 290 -28.02 -1.41 7.04
N ILE A 291 -28.00 -2.75 7.10
CA ILE A 291 -27.55 -3.59 5.97
C ILE A 291 -28.52 -3.58 4.78
N ASN A 292 -29.76 -3.15 4.95
CA ASN A 292 -30.73 -3.06 3.85
C ASN A 292 -30.45 -1.90 2.90
N ALA A 293 -29.62 -0.94 3.34
CA ALA A 293 -29.17 0.15 2.49
C ALA A 293 -28.04 -0.26 1.51
N ALA A 294 -27.55 -1.53 1.57
CA ALA A 294 -26.55 -2.04 0.65
C ALA A 294 -27.04 -2.05 -0.83
N PRO A 295 -26.16 -1.78 -1.82
CA PRO A 295 -24.71 -1.64 -1.67
C PRO A 295 -24.29 -0.28 -1.12
N ILE A 296 -23.36 -0.32 -0.14
CA ILE A 296 -22.77 0.87 0.46
C ILE A 296 -21.24 0.77 0.34
N SER A 297 -20.60 1.84 -0.11
CA SER A 297 -19.14 1.88 -0.31
C SER A 297 -18.49 3.11 0.32
N TRP A 298 -17.26 2.92 0.75
CA TRP A 298 -16.38 3.97 1.26
C TRP A 298 -15.04 3.93 0.52
N PRO A 299 -14.58 5.05 -0.09
CA PRO A 299 -13.25 5.11 -0.68
C PRO A 299 -12.16 4.86 0.36
N ILE A 300 -11.14 4.14 -0.02
CA ILE A 300 -9.91 3.90 0.75
C ILE A 300 -8.77 4.57 0.01
N SER A 301 -7.99 5.40 0.72
CA SER A 301 -6.88 6.16 0.14
C SER A 301 -7.33 7.13 -0.96
N SER A 302 -8.45 7.83 -0.75
CA SER A 302 -8.96 8.81 -1.71
C SER A 302 -8.05 10.03 -1.82
N LEU A 303 -7.96 10.57 -3.05
CA LEU A 303 -7.08 11.66 -3.46
C LEU A 303 -7.89 12.88 -3.86
N GLU A 304 -7.24 14.05 -3.94
CA GLU A 304 -7.83 15.28 -4.44
C GLU A 304 -8.51 15.11 -5.82
N ARG A 305 -7.95 14.25 -6.69
CA ARG A 305 -8.54 13.85 -7.97
C ARG A 305 -8.76 12.35 -8.06
N GLY A 306 -9.53 11.83 -7.14
CA GLY A 306 -9.80 10.41 -6.99
C GLY A 306 -10.64 10.16 -5.75
N ASP A 307 -11.52 11.10 -5.39
CA ASP A 307 -12.45 11.05 -4.27
C ASP A 307 -13.76 10.33 -4.62
N LEU A 308 -13.93 9.94 -5.90
CA LEU A 308 -15.10 9.27 -6.44
C LEU A 308 -16.41 10.06 -6.24
N GLY A 309 -16.33 11.37 -6.02
CA GLY A 309 -17.47 12.26 -5.78
C GLY A 309 -17.88 12.40 -4.31
N THR A 310 -17.07 11.90 -3.37
CA THR A 310 -17.31 12.09 -1.92
C THR A 310 -16.78 13.42 -1.40
N ALA A 311 -16.02 14.17 -2.19
CA ALA A 311 -15.29 15.37 -1.81
C ALA A 311 -14.30 15.17 -0.64
N GLN A 312 -14.00 13.90 -0.25
CA GLN A 312 -13.06 13.59 0.81
C GLN A 312 -11.67 13.28 0.25
N VAL A 313 -10.67 13.95 0.79
CA VAL A 313 -9.26 13.64 0.60
C VAL A 313 -8.74 12.98 1.88
N GLN A 314 -8.20 11.78 1.77
CA GLN A 314 -7.70 10.99 2.91
C GLN A 314 -6.18 11.00 3.02
N THR A 315 -5.49 11.50 2.00
CA THR A 315 -4.01 11.51 2.01
C THR A 315 -3.49 12.29 3.20
N ALA A 316 -2.53 11.69 3.91
CA ALA A 316 -1.91 12.30 5.07
C ALA A 316 -1.28 13.67 4.74
N GLU A 317 -1.48 14.63 5.63
CA GLU A 317 -0.85 15.94 5.53
C GLU A 317 0.66 15.83 5.78
N LEU A 318 1.46 16.55 4.99
CA LEU A 318 2.90 16.63 5.18
C LEU A 318 3.24 17.76 6.15
N LYS A 319 3.85 17.41 7.28
CA LYS A 319 4.44 18.38 8.23
C LYS A 319 5.57 19.17 7.56
N THR A 320 6.40 18.46 6.79
CA THR A 320 7.49 19.01 6.00
C THR A 320 7.93 18.00 4.94
N PHE A 321 8.56 18.49 3.86
CA PHE A 321 9.00 17.63 2.75
C PHE A 321 10.17 18.27 2.00
N ASP A 322 10.95 17.46 1.29
CA ASP A 322 12.07 17.91 0.47
C ASP A 322 11.57 18.73 -0.72
N LYS A 323 12.27 19.83 -0.99
CA LYS A 323 11.97 20.71 -2.14
C LYS A 323 11.99 19.93 -3.46
N GLY A 324 10.97 20.12 -4.27
CA GLY A 324 10.83 19.43 -5.57
C GLY A 324 10.18 18.06 -5.50
N THR A 325 9.81 17.57 -4.29
CA THR A 325 9.01 16.38 -4.11
C THR A 325 7.52 16.70 -3.88
N ALA A 326 6.66 15.71 -3.79
CA ALA A 326 5.23 15.92 -3.61
C ALA A 326 4.93 16.67 -2.31
N TRP A 327 4.01 17.62 -2.38
CA TRP A 327 3.48 18.37 -1.24
C TRP A 327 2.39 17.61 -0.48
N ALA A 328 1.85 16.54 -1.07
CA ALA A 328 0.93 15.59 -0.46
C ALA A 328 1.18 14.20 -1.01
N ALA A 329 0.94 13.18 -0.21
CA ALA A 329 1.02 11.80 -0.66
C ALA A 329 0.01 11.54 -1.79
N HIS A 330 0.38 10.74 -2.79
CA HIS A 330 -0.50 10.30 -3.87
C HIS A 330 -1.18 8.95 -3.55
N GLY A 331 -1.17 8.58 -2.27
CA GLY A 331 -1.76 7.42 -1.64
C GLY A 331 -1.27 7.31 -0.20
N ASN A 332 -2.06 6.73 0.66
CA ASN A 332 -1.68 6.51 2.07
C ASN A 332 -0.80 5.25 2.23
N TYR A 333 0.28 5.16 1.46
CA TYR A 333 1.22 4.04 1.53
C TYR A 333 1.80 3.90 2.93
N GLY A 334 1.78 2.68 3.45
CA GLY A 334 2.21 2.38 4.80
C GLY A 334 1.21 2.71 5.91
N VAL A 335 0.13 3.43 5.61
CA VAL A 335 -0.94 3.72 6.58
C VAL A 335 -1.82 2.49 6.79
N GLU A 336 -2.07 2.16 8.05
CA GLU A 336 -3.04 1.13 8.42
C GLU A 336 -4.45 1.73 8.47
N TYR A 337 -5.42 1.06 7.84
CA TYR A 337 -6.84 1.31 8.02
C TYR A 337 -7.41 0.28 8.99
N ASP A 338 -8.02 0.74 10.08
CA ASP A 338 -8.66 -0.07 11.11
C ASP A 338 -10.13 0.35 11.24
N LEU A 339 -10.98 -0.36 10.55
CA LEU A 339 -12.36 0.01 10.31
C LEU A 339 -13.33 -0.94 10.99
N THR A 340 -14.29 -0.40 11.73
CA THR A 340 -15.36 -1.18 12.38
C THR A 340 -16.69 -0.90 11.67
N LEU A 341 -17.42 -1.97 11.31
CA LEU A 341 -18.75 -1.93 10.72
C LEU A 341 -19.74 -2.52 11.74
N PRO A 342 -20.52 -1.68 12.45
CA PRO A 342 -21.54 -2.14 13.40
C PRO A 342 -22.84 -2.47 12.64
N LEU A 343 -22.86 -3.59 11.91
CA LEU A 343 -23.97 -4.02 11.06
C LEU A 343 -25.23 -4.28 11.88
N HIS A 344 -26.39 -3.91 11.35
CA HIS A 344 -27.70 -4.15 11.96
C HIS A 344 -28.75 -4.49 10.89
N ASN A 345 -29.57 -5.47 11.20
CA ASN A 345 -30.72 -5.84 10.38
C ASN A 345 -32.01 -5.37 11.07
N PRO A 346 -32.62 -4.24 10.66
CA PRO A 346 -33.86 -3.76 11.26
C PRO A 346 -35.11 -4.44 10.69
N GLU A 347 -34.99 -5.30 9.68
CA GLU A 347 -36.10 -5.97 9.04
C GLU A 347 -36.65 -7.15 9.83
N ASN A 348 -37.89 -7.57 9.51
CA ASN A 348 -38.55 -8.73 10.09
C ASN A 348 -38.14 -10.05 9.43
N SER A 349 -37.19 -10.03 8.50
CA SER A 349 -36.66 -11.23 7.82
C SER A 349 -35.14 -11.28 7.91
N LYS A 350 -34.59 -12.51 7.84
CA LYS A 350 -33.13 -12.71 7.78
C LYS A 350 -32.55 -12.01 6.53
N ARG A 351 -31.44 -11.31 6.71
CA ARG A 351 -30.70 -10.64 5.62
C ARG A 351 -29.25 -11.12 5.61
N THR A 352 -28.71 -11.21 4.42
CA THR A 352 -27.30 -11.58 4.20
C THR A 352 -26.61 -10.52 3.34
N VAL A 353 -25.47 -10.07 3.79
CA VAL A 353 -24.56 -9.17 3.05
C VAL A 353 -23.18 -9.79 2.93
N ALA A 354 -22.37 -9.30 2.01
CA ALA A 354 -20.97 -9.65 1.87
C ALA A 354 -20.09 -8.41 2.00
N ILE A 355 -18.83 -8.62 2.38
CA ILE A 355 -17.79 -7.58 2.38
C ILE A 355 -16.89 -7.79 1.17
N ALA A 356 -16.56 -6.73 0.47
CA ALA A 356 -15.61 -6.71 -0.64
C ALA A 356 -14.70 -5.50 -0.58
N LEU A 357 -13.46 -5.65 -1.07
CA LEU A 357 -12.61 -4.53 -1.48
C LEU A 357 -12.61 -4.51 -3.00
N GLU A 358 -12.88 -3.37 -3.61
CA GLU A 358 -13.08 -3.24 -5.05
C GLU A 358 -12.20 -2.15 -5.63
N SER A 359 -11.96 -2.19 -6.93
CA SER A 359 -11.11 -1.22 -7.64
C SER A 359 -11.85 -0.61 -8.84
N PRO A 360 -12.80 0.32 -8.61
CA PRO A 360 -13.57 0.94 -9.69
C PRO A 360 -12.68 1.78 -10.63
N ASP A 361 -13.11 1.98 -11.88
CA ASP A 361 -12.45 2.96 -12.77
C ASP A 361 -12.87 4.37 -12.34
N LYS A 362 -11.93 5.11 -11.73
CA LYS A 362 -12.18 6.45 -11.19
C LYS A 362 -12.62 7.48 -12.24
N ARG A 363 -12.34 7.26 -13.53
CA ARG A 363 -12.69 8.20 -14.61
C ARG A 363 -14.17 8.19 -14.95
N GLY A 364 -14.83 7.05 -14.73
CA GLY A 364 -16.27 6.92 -14.98
C GLY A 364 -17.11 6.88 -13.70
N SER A 365 -16.48 6.94 -12.53
CA SER A 365 -17.15 6.88 -11.23
C SER A 365 -17.42 8.27 -10.69
N SER A 366 -18.63 8.55 -10.22
CA SER A 366 -19.01 9.82 -9.60
C SER A 366 -20.40 9.74 -8.96
N ASN A 367 -20.67 10.55 -7.96
CA ASN A 367 -22.00 10.84 -7.41
C ASN A 367 -22.87 9.60 -7.17
N GLY A 368 -22.38 8.63 -6.42
CA GLY A 368 -23.12 7.41 -6.08
C GLY A 368 -23.13 6.33 -7.16
N LYS A 369 -22.33 6.48 -8.24
CA LYS A 369 -22.15 5.48 -9.28
C LYS A 369 -20.70 5.09 -9.40
N LEU A 370 -20.41 3.79 -9.31
CA LEU A 370 -19.08 3.26 -9.56
C LEU A 370 -19.02 2.54 -10.89
N GLN A 371 -18.00 2.85 -11.68
CA GLN A 371 -17.79 2.20 -12.97
C GLN A 371 -16.94 0.95 -12.81
N PHE A 372 -17.48 -0.16 -13.31
CA PHE A 372 -16.79 -1.45 -13.37
C PHE A 372 -16.71 -1.96 -14.81
N LYS A 373 -15.90 -2.98 -15.03
CA LYS A 373 -15.73 -3.66 -16.31
C LYS A 373 -15.89 -5.16 -16.12
N PRO A 374 -16.57 -5.85 -17.01
CA PRO A 374 -16.61 -7.30 -17.00
C PRO A 374 -15.21 -7.88 -17.19
N GLY A 375 -14.95 -9.00 -16.55
CA GLY A 375 -13.68 -9.71 -16.67
C GLY A 375 -12.52 -9.07 -15.89
N ASN A 376 -11.36 -9.72 -15.97
CA ASN A 376 -10.15 -9.36 -15.22
C ASN A 376 -9.07 -8.78 -16.16
N SER A 377 -9.43 -7.81 -16.99
CA SER A 377 -8.50 -7.14 -17.91
C SER A 377 -8.04 -5.79 -17.37
N GLY A 378 -6.86 -5.34 -17.79
CA GLY A 378 -6.31 -4.06 -17.40
C GLY A 378 -5.19 -4.14 -16.34
N PRO A 379 -4.57 -3.00 -15.98
CA PRO A 379 -3.48 -2.96 -15.04
C PRO A 379 -3.95 -3.33 -13.62
N VAL A 380 -3.06 -3.95 -12.87
CA VAL A 380 -3.27 -4.21 -11.45
C VAL A 380 -3.24 -2.88 -10.71
N MET A 381 -4.26 -2.65 -9.88
CA MET A 381 -4.43 -1.44 -9.09
C MET A 381 -4.28 -1.69 -7.59
N PHE A 382 -4.34 -2.94 -7.16
CA PHE A 382 -4.13 -3.32 -5.76
C PHE A 382 -3.54 -4.73 -5.70
N ARG A 383 -2.50 -4.88 -4.91
CA ARG A 383 -1.97 -6.17 -4.46
C ARG A 383 -1.70 -6.07 -2.98
N GLY A 384 -2.36 -6.87 -2.19
CA GLY A 384 -2.11 -6.81 -0.78
C GLY A 384 -3.08 -7.61 0.07
N PRO A 385 -2.75 -7.74 1.34
CA PRO A 385 -3.58 -8.44 2.31
C PRO A 385 -4.69 -7.54 2.83
N ILE A 386 -5.79 -8.19 3.22
CA ILE A 386 -6.88 -7.61 4.00
C ILE A 386 -7.28 -8.60 5.09
N GLU A 387 -7.53 -8.11 6.28
CA GLU A 387 -7.97 -8.89 7.43
C GLU A 387 -9.40 -8.52 7.80
N VAL A 388 -10.26 -9.52 7.95
CA VAL A 388 -11.67 -9.34 8.35
C VAL A 388 -11.98 -10.23 9.55
N THR A 389 -12.66 -9.67 10.55
CA THR A 389 -13.16 -10.38 11.72
C THR A 389 -14.67 -10.25 11.79
N GLY A 390 -15.38 -11.31 12.12
CA GLY A 390 -16.84 -11.32 12.30
C GLY A 390 -17.64 -11.81 11.08
N LEU A 391 -16.99 -12.39 10.07
CA LEU A 391 -17.65 -13.09 8.97
C LEU A 391 -18.36 -14.36 9.46
N ASP A 392 -19.35 -14.86 8.73
CA ASP A 392 -20.01 -16.13 9.04
C ASP A 392 -19.04 -17.31 8.92
N GLY A 393 -19.04 -18.17 9.93
CA GLY A 393 -18.49 -19.53 9.86
C GLY A 393 -19.48 -20.52 9.27
N ALA A 394 -19.05 -21.77 9.12
CA ALA A 394 -19.88 -22.86 8.59
C ALA A 394 -21.20 -23.05 9.36
N ASN A 395 -21.22 -22.70 10.64
CA ASN A 395 -22.40 -22.77 11.52
C ASN A 395 -23.20 -21.44 11.59
N GLY A 396 -22.88 -20.45 10.74
CA GLY A 396 -23.51 -19.13 10.75
C GLY A 396 -23.10 -18.20 11.91
N ARG A 397 -22.25 -18.67 12.84
CA ARG A 397 -21.72 -17.82 13.91
C ARG A 397 -20.56 -16.97 13.42
N ALA A 398 -20.36 -15.84 14.08
CA ALA A 398 -19.23 -14.98 13.79
C ALA A 398 -17.90 -15.72 13.96
N MET A 399 -17.07 -15.67 12.93
CA MET A 399 -15.70 -16.20 12.98
C MET A 399 -14.73 -15.17 13.53
N GLY A 400 -13.64 -15.67 14.07
CA GLY A 400 -12.46 -14.87 14.39
C GLY A 400 -11.83 -14.24 13.13
N ARG A 401 -10.58 -13.91 13.27
CA ARG A 401 -9.78 -13.26 12.24
C ARG A 401 -9.57 -14.15 11.00
N ARG A 402 -9.88 -13.59 9.83
CA ARG A 402 -9.59 -14.20 8.53
C ARG A 402 -8.75 -13.23 7.71
N ARG A 403 -7.74 -13.72 7.03
CA ARG A 403 -6.89 -12.94 6.13
C ARG A 403 -7.02 -13.43 4.71
N PHE A 404 -6.98 -12.47 3.81
CA PHE A 404 -7.07 -12.71 2.38
C PHE A 404 -5.99 -11.89 1.69
N HIS A 405 -5.43 -12.43 0.62
CA HIS A 405 -4.62 -11.68 -0.32
C HIS A 405 -5.46 -11.37 -1.54
N LEU A 406 -5.45 -10.11 -1.96
CA LEU A 406 -6.19 -9.61 -3.10
C LEU A 406 -5.24 -9.17 -4.22
N VAL A 407 -5.64 -9.43 -5.47
CA VAL A 407 -5.08 -8.83 -6.66
C VAL A 407 -6.23 -8.27 -7.49
N LEU A 408 -6.37 -6.95 -7.48
CA LEU A 408 -7.48 -6.26 -8.15
C LEU A 408 -6.97 -5.43 -9.32
N ARG A 409 -7.71 -5.48 -10.43
CA ARG A 409 -7.43 -4.72 -11.65
C ARG A 409 -8.35 -3.50 -11.77
N ARG A 410 -7.97 -2.55 -12.64
CA ARG A 410 -8.78 -1.34 -12.87
C ARG A 410 -10.19 -1.69 -13.36
N GLY A 411 -11.19 -1.14 -12.69
CA GLY A 411 -12.61 -1.38 -13.00
C GLY A 411 -13.10 -2.75 -12.52
N GLN A 412 -12.38 -3.43 -11.64
CA GLN A 412 -12.77 -4.74 -11.15
C GLN A 412 -13.68 -4.64 -9.93
N GLU A 413 -14.86 -5.28 -10.01
CA GLU A 413 -15.62 -5.64 -8.82
C GLU A 413 -14.80 -6.62 -7.99
N GLY A 414 -14.72 -6.36 -6.68
CA GLY A 414 -13.96 -7.21 -5.78
C GLY A 414 -14.67 -8.52 -5.50
N PRO A 415 -13.92 -9.60 -5.27
CA PRO A 415 -14.51 -10.85 -4.79
C PRO A 415 -15.08 -10.67 -3.39
N GLU A 416 -16.15 -11.41 -3.07
CA GLU A 416 -16.68 -11.49 -1.71
C GLU A 416 -15.64 -12.11 -0.76
N LEU A 417 -15.22 -11.36 0.25
CA LEU A 417 -14.31 -11.85 1.31
C LEU A 417 -15.02 -12.83 2.24
N GLY A 418 -16.33 -12.69 2.34
CA GLY A 418 -17.20 -13.57 3.11
C GLY A 418 -18.56 -12.94 3.37
N LYS A 419 -19.48 -13.74 3.89
CA LYS A 419 -20.88 -13.38 4.12
C LYS A 419 -21.14 -13.12 5.59
N ILE A 420 -22.15 -12.30 5.86
CA ILE A 420 -22.69 -12.02 7.18
C ILE A 420 -24.21 -12.12 7.09
N SER A 421 -24.78 -13.09 7.79
CA SER A 421 -26.22 -13.32 7.87
C SER A 421 -26.72 -12.86 9.22
N LEU A 422 -27.70 -11.95 9.22
CA LEU A 422 -28.30 -11.40 10.43
C LEU A 422 -29.78 -11.76 10.50
N ALA A 423 -30.22 -12.31 11.63
CA ALA A 423 -31.63 -12.49 11.95
C ALA A 423 -32.35 -11.13 12.11
N PRO A 424 -33.71 -11.12 12.15
CA PRO A 424 -34.44 -9.89 12.49
C PRO A 424 -33.96 -9.25 13.78
N GLY A 425 -33.66 -7.94 13.76
CA GLY A 425 -33.16 -7.18 14.89
C GLY A 425 -31.73 -7.49 15.32
N GLU A 426 -31.04 -8.44 14.67
CA GLU A 426 -29.67 -8.81 15.02
C GLU A 426 -28.68 -7.73 14.61
N SER A 427 -27.66 -7.56 15.45
CA SER A 427 -26.50 -6.70 15.18
C SER A 427 -25.21 -7.50 15.25
N ARG A 428 -24.24 -7.17 14.40
CA ARG A 428 -22.90 -7.77 14.39
C ARG A 428 -21.83 -6.75 14.13
N ARG A 429 -20.77 -6.77 14.91
CA ARG A 429 -19.59 -5.98 14.67
C ARG A 429 -18.62 -6.74 13.77
N VAL A 430 -18.35 -6.17 12.60
CA VAL A 430 -17.31 -6.63 11.68
C VAL A 430 -16.15 -5.65 11.75
N ARG A 431 -14.90 -6.14 11.79
CA ARG A 431 -13.70 -5.31 11.73
C ARG A 431 -12.93 -5.65 10.48
N VAL A 432 -12.51 -4.62 9.75
CA VAL A 432 -11.68 -4.73 8.55
C VAL A 432 -10.38 -3.98 8.80
N ARG A 433 -9.24 -4.64 8.54
CA ARG A 433 -7.93 -4.02 8.64
C ARG A 433 -7.13 -4.25 7.36
N LEU A 434 -6.41 -3.24 6.93
CA LEU A 434 -5.41 -3.35 5.87
C LEU A 434 -4.32 -2.29 6.09
N VAL A 435 -3.07 -2.64 5.78
CA VAL A 435 -2.00 -1.66 5.58
C VAL A 435 -1.96 -1.36 4.09
N TYR A 436 -2.09 -0.08 3.71
CA TYR A 436 -2.16 0.31 2.31
C TYR A 436 -0.80 0.07 1.64
N PRO A 437 -0.68 -0.90 0.72
CA PRO A 437 0.61 -1.39 0.25
C PRO A 437 1.22 -0.49 -0.82
N ALA A 438 2.55 -0.51 -0.96
CA ALA A 438 3.27 0.16 -2.04
C ALA A 438 2.80 -0.32 -3.44
N ASP A 439 2.33 -1.57 -3.54
CA ASP A 439 1.86 -2.20 -4.77
C ASP A 439 0.39 -1.82 -5.13
N ALA A 440 -0.07 -0.66 -4.68
CA ALA A 440 -1.42 -0.17 -4.95
C ALA A 440 -1.44 1.17 -5.68
N THR A 441 -2.51 1.38 -6.45
CA THR A 441 -2.83 2.68 -7.09
C THR A 441 -4.23 3.09 -6.68
N PRO A 442 -4.40 4.14 -5.87
CA PRO A 442 -5.69 4.52 -5.31
C PRO A 442 -6.64 5.18 -6.32
N PRO A 443 -7.93 5.27 -5.96
CA PRO A 443 -8.56 4.71 -4.77
C PRO A 443 -9.05 3.27 -4.97
N GLN A 444 -9.19 2.52 -3.89
CA GLN A 444 -10.07 1.37 -3.77
C GLN A 444 -11.35 1.77 -3.02
N VAL A 445 -12.33 0.88 -2.97
CA VAL A 445 -13.52 1.06 -2.12
C VAL A 445 -13.77 -0.18 -1.27
N LEU A 446 -14.03 0.03 0.01
CA LEU A 446 -14.57 -1.01 0.88
C LEU A 446 -16.09 -1.00 0.72
N THR A 447 -16.69 -2.15 0.40
CA THR A 447 -18.12 -2.25 0.06
C THR A 447 -18.82 -3.31 0.91
N VAL A 448 -20.01 -2.97 1.38
CA VAL A 448 -21.02 -3.90 1.88
C VAL A 448 -21.98 -4.17 0.73
N LEU A 449 -22.04 -5.41 0.24
CA LEU A 449 -22.84 -5.86 -0.89
C LEU A 449 -24.06 -6.65 -0.43
N PRO A 450 -25.24 -6.47 -1.06
CA PRO A 450 -26.37 -7.36 -0.82
C PRO A 450 -26.07 -8.72 -1.48
N VAL A 451 -26.30 -9.80 -0.76
CA VAL A 451 -26.26 -11.16 -1.34
C VAL A 451 -27.65 -11.52 -1.83
N LYS A 452 -27.78 -11.75 -3.14
CA LYS A 452 -29.04 -12.24 -3.71
C LYS A 452 -29.37 -13.59 -3.07
N GLN A 453 -30.56 -13.70 -2.45
CA GLN A 453 -31.08 -14.99 -2.07
C GLN A 453 -31.35 -15.77 -3.36
N SER A 454 -30.71 -16.93 -3.54
CA SER A 454 -31.13 -17.88 -4.57
C SER A 454 -32.53 -18.34 -4.18
N ASN A 455 -33.55 -17.91 -4.90
CA ASN A 455 -34.84 -18.58 -4.82
C ASN A 455 -34.62 -20.01 -5.32
N SER A 456 -34.49 -20.95 -4.40
CA SER A 456 -34.71 -22.35 -4.70
C SER A 456 -36.22 -22.50 -4.93
N SER A 457 -36.69 -22.20 -6.14
CA SER A 457 -37.96 -22.72 -6.58
C SER A 457 -37.79 -24.22 -6.70
N THR A 458 -38.21 -24.93 -5.68
CA THR A 458 -38.59 -26.34 -5.81
C THR A 458 -39.85 -26.33 -6.70
N ASP A 459 -39.64 -26.38 -8.00
CA ASP A 459 -40.68 -26.87 -8.90
C ASP A 459 -40.83 -28.36 -8.62
N VAL A 460 -41.66 -28.65 -7.64
CA VAL A 460 -42.30 -29.95 -7.52
C VAL A 460 -43.46 -29.94 -8.52
N HIS A 461 -43.22 -30.44 -9.71
CA HIS A 461 -44.29 -30.83 -10.59
C HIS A 461 -44.91 -32.15 -10.07
N PRO A 462 -46.26 -32.23 -10.03
CA PRO A 462 -47.00 -33.39 -9.60
C PRO A 462 -46.89 -34.56 -10.58
#